data_74bc97692839336584b201d68e93cc9d
#
_entry.id   74bc97692839336584b201d68e93cc9d
#
_cell.length_a   1.000
_cell.length_b   1.000
_cell.length_c   1.000
_cell.angle_alpha   90.00
_cell.angle_beta   90.00
_cell.angle_gamma   90.00
#
_symmetry.space_group_name_H-M   'P 1'
#
loop_
_entity.id
_entity.type
_entity.pdbx_description
1 polymer ?
#
loop_
_entity_poly.entity_id
_entity_poly.type
_entity_poly.pdbx_seq_one_letter_code
_entity_poly.pdbx_strand_id
1 'polypeptide(L)'
;MRNIIFSLLSVLGLGVAASASAQEAEVVSVTKIWDKAPHNAFTDLARYKNLWFMCFREGSGHVGGDGTIRILISSTGDNWVDYAEVKEPGVDLRDPKFEIMPDEKRLYLLMGGSVYDGTTLKGRRPRYSTSQDGKVWTPPQKLLAEGDWLWRATKHPSDGKLYGVAYNLWPTTGGGPAEAEWSAKMYSSTDGSVWQLESILNVPGQPNETTVRFLKDGRALALVRREAGDRKGVIGVSAPPHRQWTWNSLPVPLGGPNFIELPNGMLIAGSRGFGKTPGPHMVLYKMTPEGVQPLAELPSAGDCSYPGLVWHDDHLWVSYYSTHEGSKSAIYLAKVRLSGVTE
;
A
#
# COMPACT_ATOMS: atom_id res chain seq x y z
N MET A 1 -75.26 -43.74 18.10
CA MET A 1 -74.07 -43.31 18.87
C MET A 1 -72.90 -43.35 17.94
N ARG A 2 -72.44 -42.18 17.51
CA ARG A 2 -71.29 -42.00 16.59
C ARG A 2 -70.14 -41.40 17.39
N ASN A 3 -69.08 -42.18 17.54
CA ASN A 3 -67.82 -41.68 18.18
C ASN A 3 -67.03 -40.85 17.18
N ILE A 4 -66.74 -39.58 17.56
CA ILE A 4 -65.87 -38.70 16.84
C ILE A 4 -64.49 -38.77 17.54
N ILE A 5 -63.47 -39.27 16.82
CA ILE A 5 -62.07 -39.30 17.26
C ILE A 5 -61.45 -38.01 16.79
N PHE A 6 -60.98 -37.14 17.72
CA PHE A 6 -60.13 -35.97 17.42
C PHE A 6 -58.68 -36.39 17.34
N SER A 7 -58.08 -36.25 16.18
CA SER A 7 -56.64 -36.46 15.96
C SER A 7 -55.90 -35.12 16.17
N LEU A 8 -55.04 -35.07 17.19
CA LEU A 8 -54.12 -33.95 17.41
C LEU A 8 -52.91 -34.08 16.44
N LEU A 9 -52.78 -33.16 15.49
CA LEU A 9 -51.55 -32.95 14.73
C LEU A 9 -50.63 -32.03 15.54
N SER A 10 -49.52 -32.61 16.05
CA SER A 10 -48.40 -31.83 16.60
C SER A 10 -47.51 -31.35 15.45
N VAL A 11 -47.48 -30.04 15.22
CA VAL A 11 -46.54 -29.40 14.30
C VAL A 11 -45.23 -29.22 15.03
N LEU A 12 -44.22 -30.02 14.67
CA LEU A 12 -42.84 -29.77 15.06
C LEU A 12 -42.28 -28.58 14.21
N GLY A 13 -42.14 -27.42 14.81
CA GLY A 13 -41.43 -26.31 14.24
C GLY A 13 -39.91 -26.60 14.25
N LEU A 14 -39.32 -26.90 13.10
CA LEU A 14 -37.87 -26.85 12.91
C LEU A 14 -37.42 -25.41 12.96
N GLY A 15 -36.87 -25.01 14.10
CA GLY A 15 -36.14 -23.73 14.20
C GLY A 15 -34.85 -23.80 13.40
N VAL A 16 -34.79 -23.17 12.25
CA VAL A 16 -33.53 -22.92 11.54
C VAL A 16 -32.75 -21.90 12.36
N ALA A 17 -31.80 -22.36 13.13
CA ALA A 17 -30.79 -21.45 13.72
C ALA A 17 -29.97 -20.86 12.60
N ALA A 18 -30.22 -19.59 12.28
CA ALA A 18 -29.33 -18.82 11.45
C ALA A 18 -28.00 -18.70 12.17
N SER A 19 -26.99 -19.45 11.74
CA SER A 19 -25.63 -19.22 12.17
C SER A 19 -25.21 -17.84 11.66
N ALA A 20 -25.09 -16.86 12.56
CA ALA A 20 -24.46 -15.61 12.25
C ALA A 20 -23.04 -15.95 11.76
N SER A 21 -22.74 -15.71 10.49
CA SER A 21 -21.37 -15.82 9.99
C SER A 21 -20.52 -14.85 10.81
N ALA A 22 -19.49 -15.37 11.48
CA ALA A 22 -18.55 -14.53 12.19
C ALA A 22 -18.00 -13.49 11.20
N GLN A 23 -18.00 -12.23 11.59
CA GLN A 23 -17.46 -11.13 10.77
C GLN A 23 -15.99 -11.44 10.52
N GLU A 24 -15.56 -11.54 9.24
CA GLU A 24 -14.18 -11.91 8.88
C GLU A 24 -13.16 -10.85 9.34
N ALA A 25 -13.57 -9.57 9.48
CA ALA A 25 -12.73 -8.48 9.96
C ALA A 25 -13.51 -7.53 10.87
N GLU A 26 -12.89 -7.11 11.96
CA GLU A 26 -13.39 -6.12 12.92
C GLU A 26 -12.42 -4.95 12.99
N VAL A 27 -12.89 -3.73 12.70
CA VAL A 27 -12.12 -2.49 12.92
C VAL A 27 -12.17 -2.17 14.41
N VAL A 28 -11.09 -2.51 15.14
CA VAL A 28 -10.99 -2.37 16.59
C VAL A 28 -10.86 -0.91 16.98
N SER A 29 -10.03 -0.15 16.25
CA SER A 29 -9.83 1.28 16.50
C SER A 29 -9.36 1.99 15.24
N VAL A 30 -9.66 3.28 15.17
CA VAL A 30 -9.08 4.24 14.23
C VAL A 30 -8.68 5.50 15.00
N THR A 31 -7.43 5.89 14.89
CA THR A 31 -6.88 7.05 15.61
C THR A 31 -6.26 8.00 14.60
N LYS A 32 -6.60 9.29 14.73
CA LYS A 32 -5.90 10.36 13.99
C LYS A 32 -4.54 10.58 14.64
N ILE A 33 -3.47 10.42 13.87
CA ILE A 33 -2.09 10.48 14.34
C ILE A 33 -1.47 11.86 14.10
N TRP A 34 -1.77 12.47 12.92
CA TRP A 34 -1.09 13.70 12.52
C TRP A 34 -1.91 14.52 11.53
N ASP A 35 -1.89 15.86 11.72
CA ASP A 35 -2.59 16.81 10.85
C ASP A 35 -1.92 18.20 10.83
N LYS A 36 -0.60 18.29 11.10
CA LYS A 36 0.06 19.59 11.32
C LYS A 36 0.27 20.40 10.05
N ALA A 37 0.61 19.75 8.93
CA ALA A 37 0.77 20.44 7.65
C ALA A 37 -0.59 20.72 6.98
N PRO A 38 -0.65 21.66 6.00
CA PRO A 38 -1.84 21.85 5.17
C PRO A 38 -2.26 20.57 4.42
N HIS A 39 -1.28 19.76 3.97
CA HIS A 39 -1.51 18.47 3.33
C HIS A 39 -0.57 17.42 3.91
N ASN A 40 -1.13 16.33 4.44
CA ASN A 40 -0.43 15.20 5.04
C ASN A 40 -0.90 13.93 4.32
N ALA A 41 -0.02 13.20 3.63
CA ALA A 41 -0.44 12.12 2.75
C ALA A 41 0.64 11.07 2.49
N PHE A 42 0.23 9.98 1.79
CA PHE A 42 1.12 8.96 1.25
C PHE A 42 1.91 8.24 2.35
N THR A 43 1.19 7.48 3.17
CA THR A 43 1.78 6.86 4.36
C THR A 43 2.55 5.57 4.06
N ASP A 44 3.42 5.20 4.99
CA ASP A 44 3.86 3.82 5.17
C ASP A 44 4.14 3.53 6.64
N LEU A 45 4.18 2.23 6.99
CA LEU A 45 4.32 1.73 8.35
C LEU A 45 5.32 0.58 8.37
N ALA A 46 6.21 0.56 9.35
CA ALA A 46 7.16 -0.52 9.54
C ALA A 46 7.43 -0.80 11.02
N ARG A 47 7.86 -2.03 11.31
CA ARG A 47 8.48 -2.37 12.59
C ARG A 47 9.96 -2.67 12.38
N TYR A 48 10.80 -2.01 13.16
CA TYR A 48 12.25 -2.20 13.12
C TYR A 48 12.82 -2.12 14.53
N LYS A 49 13.64 -3.10 14.91
CA LYS A 49 14.22 -3.19 16.26
C LYS A 49 13.19 -3.02 17.39
N ASN A 50 12.05 -3.69 17.26
CA ASN A 50 10.91 -3.65 18.20
C ASN A 50 10.23 -2.29 18.35
N LEU A 51 10.52 -1.33 17.48
CA LEU A 51 9.90 -0.02 17.43
C LEU A 51 9.01 0.10 16.18
N TRP A 52 7.99 0.92 16.30
CA TRP A 52 7.14 1.31 15.20
C TRP A 52 7.68 2.57 14.53
N PHE A 53 7.68 2.58 13.22
CA PHE A 53 7.99 3.74 12.40
C PHE A 53 6.84 4.00 11.43
N MET A 54 6.44 5.25 11.32
CA MET A 54 5.46 5.71 10.34
C MET A 54 6.09 6.85 9.55
N CYS A 55 5.97 6.82 8.23
CA CYS A 55 6.38 7.94 7.38
C CYS A 55 5.22 8.43 6.51
N PHE A 56 5.27 9.70 6.18
CA PHE A 56 4.31 10.35 5.29
C PHE A 56 4.90 11.64 4.73
N ARG A 57 4.28 12.17 3.67
CA ARG A 57 4.63 13.48 3.11
C ARG A 57 3.86 14.59 3.84
N GLU A 58 4.55 15.67 4.16
CA GLU A 58 4.00 16.97 4.49
C GLU A 58 4.25 17.95 3.35
N GLY A 59 3.27 18.80 3.03
CA GLY A 59 3.41 19.84 2.00
C GLY A 59 2.28 20.86 2.06
N SER A 60 2.36 21.89 1.23
CA SER A 60 1.34 22.94 1.12
C SER A 60 0.05 22.44 0.45
N GLY A 61 0.13 21.39 -0.37
CA GLY A 61 -0.98 20.78 -1.08
C GLY A 61 -0.61 19.40 -1.61
N HIS A 62 -1.55 18.75 -2.32
CA HIS A 62 -1.31 17.43 -2.93
C HIS A 62 -0.14 17.47 -3.94
N VAL A 63 0.01 18.58 -4.65
CA VAL A 63 1.15 18.94 -5.48
C VAL A 63 1.56 20.35 -5.09
N GLY A 64 2.79 20.56 -4.64
CA GLY A 64 3.20 21.85 -4.13
C GLY A 64 4.68 22.20 -4.35
N GLY A 65 5.51 21.23 -4.75
CA GLY A 65 6.94 21.45 -4.94
C GLY A 65 7.77 21.59 -3.66
N ASP A 66 7.14 21.41 -2.48
CA ASP A 66 7.72 21.64 -1.15
C ASP A 66 7.61 20.42 -0.21
N GLY A 67 7.31 19.25 -0.75
CA GLY A 67 7.08 18.06 0.05
C GLY A 67 8.31 17.60 0.82
N THR A 68 8.14 17.36 2.13
CA THR A 68 9.13 16.74 3.01
C THR A 68 8.56 15.45 3.58
N ILE A 69 9.44 14.52 3.97
CA ILE A 69 9.01 13.28 4.59
C ILE A 69 9.16 13.41 6.09
N ARG A 70 8.02 13.32 6.79
CA ARG A 70 7.95 13.23 8.24
C ARG A 70 8.05 11.77 8.68
N ILE A 71 8.81 11.52 9.73
CA ILE A 71 8.95 10.19 10.33
C ILE A 71 8.57 10.30 11.80
N LEU A 72 7.60 9.47 12.19
CA LEU A 72 7.18 9.30 13.59
C LEU A 72 7.68 7.97 14.12
N ILE A 73 7.87 7.89 15.44
CA ILE A 73 8.25 6.67 16.14
C ILE A 73 7.28 6.41 17.29
N SER A 74 7.07 5.13 17.59
CA SER A 74 6.33 4.67 18.78
C SER A 74 6.91 3.35 19.29
N SER A 75 6.89 3.15 20.60
CA SER A 75 7.25 1.86 21.21
C SER A 75 6.08 0.87 21.23
N THR A 76 4.85 1.36 21.30
CA THR A 76 3.63 0.54 21.42
C THR A 76 2.74 0.58 20.18
N GLY A 77 2.90 1.60 19.33
CA GLY A 77 1.98 1.90 18.24
C GLY A 77 0.81 2.80 18.63
N ASP A 78 0.61 3.10 19.91
CA ASP A 78 -0.49 3.95 20.38
C ASP A 78 -0.06 5.41 20.56
N ASN A 79 1.16 5.65 21.06
CA ASN A 79 1.70 6.98 21.29
C ASN A 79 2.81 7.27 20.29
N TRP A 80 2.60 8.24 19.42
CA TRP A 80 3.50 8.61 18.35
C TRP A 80 4.19 9.94 18.65
N VAL A 81 5.50 9.99 18.45
CA VAL A 81 6.31 11.20 18.59
C VAL A 81 6.98 11.55 17.28
N ASP A 82 7.13 12.85 17.02
CA ASP A 82 7.93 13.39 15.94
C ASP A 82 9.39 12.99 16.13
N TYR A 83 9.97 12.34 15.12
CA TYR A 83 11.27 11.71 15.31
C TYR A 83 12.32 12.18 14.33
N ALA A 84 11.97 12.30 13.04
CA ALA A 84 12.87 12.75 12.00
C ALA A 84 12.13 13.41 10.84
N GLU A 85 12.87 14.21 10.07
CA GLU A 85 12.45 14.78 8.80
C GLU A 85 13.50 14.48 7.74
N VAL A 86 13.06 14.08 6.55
CA VAL A 86 13.92 13.95 5.36
C VAL A 86 13.45 14.93 4.31
N LYS A 87 14.37 15.75 3.82
CA LYS A 87 14.10 16.78 2.80
C LYS A 87 15.26 16.94 1.83
N GLU A 88 14.97 17.44 0.64
CA GLU A 88 15.93 17.78 -0.40
C GLU A 88 15.58 19.18 -0.94
N PRO A 89 16.46 20.18 -0.85
CA PRO A 89 16.14 21.53 -1.33
C PRO A 89 15.72 21.55 -2.80
N GLY A 90 14.59 22.18 -3.10
CA GLY A 90 14.05 22.30 -4.46
C GLY A 90 13.41 21.04 -5.02
N VAL A 91 13.18 20.03 -4.19
CA VAL A 91 12.54 18.76 -4.57
C VAL A 91 11.32 18.50 -3.69
N ASP A 92 10.18 18.24 -4.31
CA ASP A 92 9.00 17.69 -3.65
C ASP A 92 9.22 16.17 -3.43
N LEU A 93 9.60 15.79 -2.21
CA LEU A 93 9.69 14.39 -1.80
C LEU A 93 8.30 13.86 -1.48
N ARG A 94 7.97 12.67 -2.02
CA ARG A 94 6.63 12.10 -1.88
C ARG A 94 6.61 10.57 -1.93
N ASP A 95 5.47 9.99 -1.63
CA ASP A 95 5.23 8.54 -1.65
C ASP A 95 6.27 7.72 -0.85
N PRO A 96 6.61 8.13 0.40
CA PRO A 96 7.65 7.42 1.15
C PRO A 96 7.24 5.98 1.43
N LYS A 97 8.20 5.05 1.32
CA LYS A 97 8.01 3.63 1.61
C LYS A 97 9.21 3.11 2.38
N PHE A 98 8.93 2.43 3.48
CA PHE A 98 9.96 1.73 4.24
C PHE A 98 10.24 0.34 3.69
N GLU A 99 11.49 -0.06 3.81
CA GLU A 99 11.90 -1.46 3.77
C GLU A 99 13.05 -1.68 4.77
N ILE A 100 13.21 -2.90 5.25
CA ILE A 100 14.39 -3.29 6.03
C ILE A 100 15.41 -3.86 5.08
N MET A 101 16.63 -3.29 5.10
CA MET A 101 17.69 -3.77 4.23
C MET A 101 17.97 -5.27 4.45
N PRO A 102 18.45 -6.00 3.44
CA PRO A 102 18.74 -7.42 3.57
C PRO A 102 19.71 -7.76 4.70
N ASP A 103 20.60 -6.83 5.05
CA ASP A 103 21.52 -6.95 6.20
C ASP A 103 20.85 -6.82 7.58
N GLU A 104 19.55 -6.46 7.61
CA GLU A 104 18.72 -6.22 8.80
C GLU A 104 19.26 -5.13 9.76
N LYS A 105 20.26 -4.38 9.33
CA LYS A 105 20.92 -3.35 10.15
C LYS A 105 20.44 -1.95 9.89
N ARG A 106 19.72 -1.75 8.79
CA ARG A 106 19.29 -0.41 8.33
C ARG A 106 17.86 -0.42 7.86
N LEU A 107 17.16 0.66 8.17
CA LEU A 107 15.95 1.07 7.47
C LEU A 107 16.34 1.69 6.13
N TYR A 108 15.60 1.36 5.11
CA TYR A 108 15.63 1.94 3.78
C TYR A 108 14.34 2.73 3.59
N LEU A 109 14.46 3.99 3.20
CA LEU A 109 13.35 4.89 2.88
C LEU A 109 13.43 5.22 1.39
N LEU A 110 12.54 4.63 0.63
CA LEU A 110 12.31 4.94 -0.78
C LEU A 110 11.34 6.11 -0.88
N MET A 111 11.59 7.06 -1.77
CA MET A 111 10.75 8.23 -2.00
C MET A 111 10.74 8.58 -3.48
N GLY A 112 9.68 9.17 -3.97
CA GLY A 112 9.70 9.91 -5.21
C GLY A 112 10.24 11.32 -5.00
N GLY A 113 10.92 11.88 -5.99
CA GLY A 113 11.37 13.26 -5.98
C GLY A 113 10.92 13.96 -7.26
N SER A 114 10.11 15.01 -7.12
CA SER A 114 9.63 15.83 -8.24
C SER A 114 10.20 17.22 -8.14
N VAL A 115 10.66 17.76 -9.26
CA VAL A 115 11.17 19.13 -9.37
C VAL A 115 10.15 19.97 -10.12
N TYR A 116 9.74 21.09 -9.54
CA TYR A 116 8.76 21.99 -10.11
C TYR A 116 9.38 23.39 -10.37
N ASP A 117 8.84 24.05 -11.37
CA ASP A 117 9.00 25.48 -11.62
C ASP A 117 7.59 26.10 -11.61
N GLY A 118 7.23 26.74 -10.50
CA GLY A 118 5.85 27.04 -10.19
C GLY A 118 5.00 25.77 -10.12
N THR A 119 3.99 25.63 -10.98
CA THR A 119 3.15 24.44 -11.10
C THR A 119 3.61 23.46 -12.19
N THR A 120 4.68 23.81 -12.93
CA THR A 120 5.16 23.00 -14.04
C THR A 120 6.17 21.97 -13.56
N LEU A 121 5.88 20.70 -13.78
CA LEU A 121 6.81 19.60 -13.50
C LEU A 121 8.00 19.68 -14.47
N LYS A 122 9.22 19.80 -13.94
CA LYS A 122 10.48 19.89 -14.71
C LYS A 122 11.27 18.60 -14.69
N GLY A 123 11.07 17.76 -13.70
CA GLY A 123 11.78 16.51 -13.57
C GLY A 123 11.18 15.64 -12.46
N ARG A 124 11.34 14.34 -12.58
CA ARG A 124 10.99 13.40 -11.53
C ARG A 124 11.90 12.19 -11.56
N ARG A 125 12.34 11.79 -10.39
CA ARG A 125 13.26 10.67 -10.25
C ARG A 125 13.16 10.13 -8.82
N PRO A 126 13.19 8.79 -8.60
CA PRO A 126 13.13 8.26 -7.25
C PRO A 126 14.38 8.63 -6.44
N ARG A 127 14.20 8.67 -5.13
CA ARG A 127 15.23 8.93 -4.12
C ARG A 127 15.23 7.80 -3.10
N TYR A 128 16.36 7.61 -2.44
CA TYR A 128 16.43 6.80 -1.24
C TYR A 128 17.29 7.46 -0.17
N SER A 129 17.02 7.09 1.07
CA SER A 129 17.83 7.39 2.25
C SER A 129 17.92 6.13 3.11
N THR A 130 18.95 6.01 3.92
CA THR A 130 19.08 4.90 4.87
C THR A 130 19.36 5.42 6.27
N SER A 131 18.94 4.64 7.28
CA SER A 131 19.18 4.94 8.69
C SER A 131 19.39 3.66 9.49
N GLN A 132 20.25 3.70 10.50
CA GLN A 132 20.46 2.60 11.44
C GLN A 132 19.52 2.65 12.65
N ASP A 133 19.01 3.83 12.96
CA ASP A 133 18.20 4.12 14.16
C ASP A 133 16.84 4.77 13.83
N GLY A 134 16.59 5.10 12.56
CA GLY A 134 15.40 5.81 12.10
C GLY A 134 15.42 7.30 12.43
N LYS A 135 16.44 7.82 13.11
CA LYS A 135 16.58 9.22 13.49
C LYS A 135 17.52 10.00 12.59
N VAL A 136 18.69 9.44 12.35
CA VAL A 136 19.70 10.04 11.47
C VAL A 136 19.65 9.35 10.12
N TRP A 137 19.31 10.10 9.09
CA TRP A 137 19.15 9.63 7.72
C TRP A 137 20.26 10.16 6.83
N THR A 138 20.73 9.33 5.90
CA THR A 138 21.62 9.82 4.83
C THR A 138 20.87 10.87 3.99
N PRO A 139 21.58 11.85 3.40
CA PRO A 139 20.95 12.73 2.41
C PRO A 139 20.28 11.92 1.29
N PRO A 140 19.12 12.37 0.75
CA PRO A 140 18.46 11.70 -0.36
C PRO A 140 19.38 11.49 -1.56
N GLN A 141 19.45 10.27 -2.06
CA GLN A 141 20.24 9.89 -3.21
C GLN A 141 19.34 9.50 -4.38
N LYS A 142 19.69 9.92 -5.60
CA LYS A 142 18.93 9.61 -6.81
C LYS A 142 19.07 8.13 -7.19
N LEU A 143 17.96 7.54 -7.65
CA LEU A 143 17.89 6.18 -8.21
C LEU A 143 17.40 6.21 -9.65
N LEU A 144 17.74 5.19 -10.43
CA LEU A 144 17.25 4.93 -11.78
C LEU A 144 17.43 6.10 -12.75
N ALA A 145 16.72 6.10 -13.86
CA ALA A 145 16.76 7.18 -14.84
C ALA A 145 15.76 8.30 -14.52
N GLU A 146 15.94 9.44 -15.15
CA GLU A 146 14.94 10.51 -15.12
C GLU A 146 13.65 10.02 -15.75
N GLY A 147 12.52 10.29 -15.07
CA GLY A 147 11.19 9.85 -15.47
C GLY A 147 10.74 8.52 -14.84
N ASP A 148 11.65 7.65 -14.44
CA ASP A 148 11.30 6.44 -13.70
C ASP A 148 10.79 6.79 -12.30
N TRP A 149 9.79 6.02 -11.84
CA TRP A 149 9.24 6.14 -10.48
C TRP A 149 9.17 4.77 -9.84
N LEU A 150 10.18 4.44 -9.03
CA LEU A 150 10.20 3.19 -8.25
C LEU A 150 9.16 3.29 -7.14
N TRP A 151 8.15 2.40 -7.18
CA TRP A 151 7.00 2.51 -6.30
C TRP A 151 7.27 2.02 -4.87
N ARG A 152 7.78 0.80 -4.75
CA ARG A 152 8.09 0.18 -3.46
C ARG A 152 9.26 -0.77 -3.61
N ALA A 153 10.18 -0.75 -2.66
CA ALA A 153 11.16 -1.81 -2.49
C ALA A 153 10.57 -2.94 -1.64
N THR A 154 10.91 -4.18 -1.96
CA THR A 154 10.48 -5.38 -1.25
C THR A 154 11.66 -6.32 -1.11
N LYS A 155 12.00 -6.70 0.11
CA LYS A 155 13.03 -7.69 0.40
C LYS A 155 12.57 -9.07 -0.08
N HIS A 156 13.41 -9.74 -0.88
CA HIS A 156 13.18 -11.14 -1.23
C HIS A 156 13.57 -12.05 -0.06
N PRO A 157 12.76 -13.07 0.26
CA PRO A 157 12.98 -13.86 1.48
C PRO A 157 14.25 -14.70 1.51
N SER A 158 14.85 -15.02 0.35
CA SER A 158 15.95 -15.99 0.29
C SER A 158 17.18 -15.59 -0.53
N ASP A 159 17.11 -14.62 -1.45
CA ASP A 159 18.23 -14.28 -2.34
C ASP A 159 19.06 -13.07 -1.89
N GLY A 160 18.67 -12.43 -0.78
CA GLY A 160 19.38 -11.29 -0.20
C GLY A 160 19.26 -9.99 -1.01
N LYS A 161 18.27 -9.89 -1.90
CA LYS A 161 18.04 -8.70 -2.72
C LYS A 161 16.76 -7.96 -2.34
N LEU A 162 16.73 -6.70 -2.72
CA LEU A 162 15.52 -5.90 -2.84
C LEU A 162 15.00 -5.98 -4.27
N TYR A 163 13.69 -6.03 -4.42
CA TYR A 163 12.99 -5.93 -5.70
C TYR A 163 12.00 -4.77 -5.67
N GLY A 164 11.73 -4.20 -6.82
CA GLY A 164 10.72 -3.15 -6.94
C GLY A 164 10.31 -2.92 -8.38
N VAL A 165 9.12 -2.38 -8.57
CA VAL A 165 8.62 -2.02 -9.89
C VAL A 165 8.68 -0.53 -10.05
N ALA A 166 9.35 -0.07 -11.10
CA ALA A 166 9.31 1.30 -11.56
C ALA A 166 8.39 1.43 -12.77
N TYR A 167 7.70 2.56 -12.84
CA TYR A 167 6.94 2.95 -14.01
C TYR A 167 7.45 4.29 -14.53
N ASN A 168 7.34 4.51 -15.83
CA ASN A 168 7.80 5.73 -16.47
C ASN A 168 6.62 6.66 -16.74
N LEU A 169 6.63 7.84 -16.12
CA LEU A 169 5.64 8.90 -16.32
C LEU A 169 6.23 10.15 -16.96
N TRP A 170 7.53 10.12 -17.27
CA TRP A 170 8.16 11.34 -17.77
C TRP A 170 7.60 11.68 -19.14
N PRO A 171 6.93 12.81 -19.25
CA PRO A 171 6.78 13.40 -20.52
C PRO A 171 8.09 14.01 -20.77
N THR A 172 8.32 13.78 -21.60
CA THR A 172 8.54 14.63 -22.67
C THR A 172 7.60 15.80 -22.70
N THR A 173 8.13 16.90 -22.86
CA THR A 173 7.49 18.22 -22.96
C THR A 173 6.03 18.19 -23.44
N GLY A 174 5.10 18.51 -22.52
CA GLY A 174 3.74 18.89 -22.83
C GLY A 174 2.67 17.80 -22.90
N GLY A 175 3.00 16.56 -22.66
CA GLY A 175 2.06 15.44 -22.60
C GLY A 175 2.75 14.24 -21.94
N GLY A 176 2.01 13.34 -21.30
CA GLY A 176 2.59 12.09 -20.79
C GLY A 176 3.24 11.27 -21.91
N PRO A 177 4.05 10.25 -21.59
CA PRO A 177 4.56 9.33 -22.60
C PRO A 177 3.40 8.78 -23.42
N ALA A 178 3.64 8.54 -24.71
CA ALA A 178 2.68 7.82 -25.53
C ALA A 178 2.31 6.51 -24.82
N GLU A 179 1.11 6.00 -25.01
CA GLU A 179 0.65 4.78 -24.34
C GLU A 179 1.62 3.61 -24.55
N ALA A 180 2.25 3.54 -25.72
CA ALA A 180 3.26 2.54 -26.06
C ALA A 180 4.58 2.70 -25.29
N GLU A 181 4.85 3.87 -24.70
CA GLU A 181 6.07 4.14 -23.93
C GLU A 181 5.86 3.95 -22.44
N TRP A 182 4.61 3.85 -21.99
CA TRP A 182 4.26 3.64 -20.60
C TRP A 182 4.47 2.19 -20.21
N SER A 183 5.48 1.93 -19.42
CA SER A 183 5.86 0.58 -19.02
C SER A 183 6.09 0.46 -17.54
N ALA A 184 5.79 -0.72 -17.01
CA ALA A 184 6.20 -1.16 -15.68
C ALA A 184 7.42 -2.08 -15.82
N LYS A 185 8.47 -1.80 -15.03
CA LYS A 185 9.76 -2.49 -15.10
C LYS A 185 10.14 -3.01 -13.72
N MET A 186 10.42 -4.29 -13.61
CA MET A 186 10.92 -4.87 -12.37
C MET A 186 12.44 -4.75 -12.32
N TYR A 187 12.92 -4.22 -11.20
CA TYR A 187 14.33 -4.07 -10.89
C TYR A 187 14.69 -4.87 -9.64
N SER A 188 15.96 -5.23 -9.50
CA SER A 188 16.54 -5.75 -8.26
C SER A 188 17.78 -4.98 -7.83
N SER A 189 18.10 -5.06 -6.54
CA SER A 189 19.30 -4.45 -5.96
C SER A 189 19.79 -5.25 -4.76
N THR A 190 21.13 -5.38 -4.61
CA THR A 190 21.75 -6.01 -3.43
C THR A 190 22.04 -5.01 -2.31
N ASP A 191 22.12 -3.72 -2.64
CA ASP A 191 22.58 -2.66 -1.72
C ASP A 191 21.59 -1.49 -1.58
N GLY A 192 20.50 -1.50 -2.36
CA GLY A 192 19.50 -0.44 -2.42
C GLY A 192 19.92 0.80 -3.21
N SER A 193 21.19 0.89 -3.66
CA SER A 193 21.72 2.05 -4.38
C SER A 193 21.78 1.83 -5.90
N VAL A 194 22.21 0.66 -6.33
CA VAL A 194 22.31 0.27 -7.73
C VAL A 194 21.23 -0.76 -8.04
N TRP A 195 20.38 -0.45 -9.01
CA TRP A 195 19.26 -1.29 -9.40
C TRP A 195 19.45 -1.81 -10.82
N GLN A 196 19.27 -3.11 -11.01
CA GLN A 196 19.41 -3.81 -12.28
C GLN A 196 18.02 -4.19 -12.80
N LEU A 197 17.79 -3.96 -14.10
CA LEU A 197 16.54 -4.36 -14.74
C LEU A 197 16.48 -5.89 -14.85
N GLU A 198 15.43 -6.47 -14.27
CA GLU A 198 15.16 -7.92 -14.30
C GLU A 198 14.18 -8.30 -15.42
N SER A 199 13.08 -7.55 -15.53
CA SER A 199 12.06 -7.81 -16.56
C SER A 199 11.19 -6.59 -16.82
N ILE A 200 10.58 -6.55 -17.99
CA ILE A 200 9.50 -5.63 -18.35
C ILE A 200 8.19 -6.37 -18.10
N LEU A 201 7.29 -5.75 -17.35
CA LEU A 201 5.99 -6.30 -17.06
C LEU A 201 5.02 -5.89 -18.17
N ASN A 202 4.59 -6.85 -18.98
CA ASN A 202 3.63 -6.61 -20.07
C ASN A 202 2.21 -6.43 -19.51
N VAL A 203 1.95 -5.29 -18.88
CA VAL A 203 0.64 -4.92 -18.35
C VAL A 203 0.04 -3.84 -19.24
N PRO A 204 -1.08 -4.08 -19.89
CA PRO A 204 -1.75 -3.06 -20.70
C PRO A 204 -2.47 -2.03 -19.82
N GLY A 205 -2.76 -0.86 -20.37
CA GLY A 205 -3.60 0.15 -19.72
C GLY A 205 -2.86 1.11 -18.80
N GLN A 206 -1.65 1.49 -19.16
CA GLN A 206 -0.84 2.48 -18.44
C GLN A 206 -0.62 2.09 -16.96
N PRO A 207 0.14 1.00 -16.68
CA PRO A 207 0.43 0.56 -15.32
C PRO A 207 1.30 1.59 -14.58
N ASN A 208 1.02 1.81 -13.30
CA ASN A 208 1.84 2.69 -12.47
C ASN A 208 2.13 2.05 -11.09
N GLU A 209 1.57 2.56 -10.04
CA GLU A 209 1.78 2.13 -8.65
C GLU A 209 1.65 0.60 -8.50
N THR A 210 2.80 -0.08 -8.43
CA THR A 210 2.85 -1.54 -8.44
C THR A 210 3.59 -2.05 -7.22
N THR A 211 2.89 -2.75 -6.34
CA THR A 211 3.49 -3.47 -5.21
C THR A 211 3.75 -4.93 -5.60
N VAL A 212 5.00 -5.38 -5.45
CA VAL A 212 5.39 -6.78 -5.63
C VAL A 212 5.70 -7.39 -4.27
N ARG A 213 5.28 -8.64 -4.04
CA ARG A 213 5.65 -9.46 -2.89
C ARG A 213 6.00 -10.86 -3.34
N PHE A 214 6.92 -11.48 -2.61
CA PHE A 214 7.32 -12.88 -2.78
C PHE A 214 6.64 -13.70 -1.70
N LEU A 215 5.88 -14.69 -2.11
CA LEU A 215 5.12 -15.55 -1.21
C LEU A 215 5.97 -16.69 -0.65
N LYS A 216 5.52 -17.28 0.44
CA LYS A 216 6.17 -18.46 1.06
C LYS A 216 6.29 -19.66 0.12
N ASP A 217 5.40 -19.78 -0.87
CA ASP A 217 5.44 -20.83 -1.89
C ASP A 217 6.40 -20.54 -3.06
N GLY A 218 7.14 -19.42 -3.00
CA GLY A 218 8.12 -19.01 -3.99
C GLY A 218 7.54 -18.23 -5.19
N ARG A 219 6.23 -18.05 -5.30
CA ARG A 219 5.64 -17.19 -6.32
C ARG A 219 5.85 -15.72 -5.99
N ALA A 220 5.94 -14.89 -7.00
CA ALA A 220 5.79 -13.44 -6.87
C ALA A 220 4.38 -13.01 -7.28
N LEU A 221 3.79 -12.12 -6.53
CA LEU A 221 2.56 -11.42 -6.89
C LEU A 221 2.83 -9.93 -7.10
N ALA A 222 2.17 -9.35 -8.10
CA ALA A 222 2.18 -7.92 -8.38
C ALA A 222 0.75 -7.37 -8.33
N LEU A 223 0.51 -6.38 -7.49
CA LEU A 223 -0.76 -5.65 -7.43
C LEU A 223 -0.57 -4.32 -8.13
N VAL A 224 -1.24 -4.11 -9.27
CA VAL A 224 -0.96 -3.03 -10.22
C VAL A 224 -2.15 -2.11 -10.39
N ARG A 225 -1.94 -0.81 -10.19
CA ARG A 225 -2.85 0.26 -10.58
C ARG A 225 -2.70 0.56 -12.07
N ARG A 226 -3.80 0.88 -12.76
CA ARG A 226 -3.82 1.29 -14.17
C ARG A 226 -4.57 2.60 -14.37
N GLU A 227 -4.09 3.43 -15.32
CA GLU A 227 -4.66 4.75 -15.59
C GLU A 227 -5.46 4.82 -16.90
N ALA A 228 -5.36 3.81 -17.77
CA ALA A 228 -6.09 3.75 -19.04
C ALA A 228 -6.93 2.48 -19.19
N GLY A 229 -7.70 2.41 -20.26
CA GLY A 229 -8.66 1.34 -20.51
C GLY A 229 -9.82 1.41 -19.53
N ASP A 230 -10.14 0.29 -18.90
CA ASP A 230 -11.17 0.20 -17.85
C ASP A 230 -10.74 0.75 -16.49
N ARG A 231 -9.46 1.13 -16.35
CA ARG A 231 -8.80 1.62 -15.12
C ARG A 231 -8.90 0.68 -13.91
N LYS A 232 -9.34 -0.55 -14.12
CA LYS A 232 -9.37 -1.56 -13.06
C LYS A 232 -7.96 -2.04 -12.76
N GLY A 233 -7.70 -2.38 -11.50
CA GLY A 233 -6.44 -2.99 -11.12
C GLY A 233 -6.23 -4.36 -11.76
N VAL A 234 -5.00 -4.85 -11.72
CA VAL A 234 -4.68 -6.23 -12.10
C VAL A 234 -3.76 -6.87 -11.06
N ILE A 235 -3.85 -8.19 -10.95
CA ILE A 235 -2.91 -9.01 -10.19
C ILE A 235 -2.06 -9.78 -11.17
N GLY A 236 -0.73 -9.63 -11.04
CA GLY A 236 0.25 -10.44 -11.74
C GLY A 236 0.70 -11.61 -10.88
N VAL A 237 0.91 -12.75 -11.51
CA VAL A 237 1.47 -13.96 -10.88
C VAL A 237 2.67 -14.43 -11.68
N SER A 238 3.77 -14.71 -10.99
CA SER A 238 4.98 -15.21 -11.62
C SER A 238 5.66 -16.28 -10.77
N ALA A 239 6.07 -17.37 -11.40
CA ALA A 239 6.95 -18.35 -10.80
C ALA A 239 8.43 -17.93 -10.93
N PRO A 240 9.34 -18.43 -10.09
CA PRO A 240 10.78 -18.21 -10.27
C PRO A 240 11.23 -18.62 -11.69
N PRO A 241 12.11 -17.88 -12.35
CA PRO A 241 12.88 -16.70 -11.91
C PRO A 241 12.17 -15.35 -12.11
N HIS A 242 10.85 -15.29 -12.10
CA HIS A 242 9.99 -14.09 -12.13
C HIS A 242 10.14 -13.23 -13.42
N ARG A 243 10.36 -13.88 -14.55
CA ARG A 243 10.50 -13.22 -15.87
C ARG A 243 9.23 -13.27 -16.69
N GLN A 244 8.33 -14.18 -16.37
CA GLN A 244 7.04 -14.35 -17.08
C GLN A 244 5.90 -14.15 -16.09
N TRP A 245 4.92 -13.36 -16.50
CA TRP A 245 3.78 -12.98 -15.68
C TRP A 245 2.47 -13.33 -16.36
N THR A 246 1.53 -13.83 -15.59
CA THR A 246 0.12 -13.95 -15.97
C THR A 246 -0.68 -12.89 -15.22
N TRP A 247 -1.71 -12.32 -15.85
CA TRP A 247 -2.43 -11.17 -15.35
C TRP A 247 -3.92 -11.47 -15.19
N ASN A 248 -4.47 -11.20 -14.02
CA ASN A 248 -5.88 -11.31 -13.68
C ASN A 248 -6.46 -9.92 -13.45
N SER A 249 -7.51 -9.56 -14.20
CA SER A 249 -8.20 -8.28 -14.01
C SER A 249 -9.04 -8.28 -12.75
N LEU A 250 -8.96 -7.19 -12.00
CA LEU A 250 -9.79 -6.99 -10.81
C LEU A 250 -11.15 -6.36 -11.16
N PRO A 251 -12.17 -6.52 -10.33
CA PRO A 251 -13.45 -5.85 -10.53
C PRO A 251 -13.41 -4.36 -10.16
N VAL A 252 -12.34 -3.88 -9.50
CA VAL A 252 -12.23 -2.55 -8.88
C VAL A 252 -11.02 -1.78 -9.38
N PRO A 253 -11.06 -0.45 -9.45
CA PRO A 253 -9.88 0.39 -9.60
C PRO A 253 -9.05 0.37 -8.31
N LEU A 254 -7.76 0.71 -8.42
CA LEU A 254 -6.83 0.82 -7.30
C LEU A 254 -6.25 2.24 -7.19
N GLY A 255 -5.80 2.61 -5.99
CA GLY A 255 -5.06 3.85 -5.75
C GLY A 255 -4.18 3.70 -4.50
N GLY A 256 -2.87 3.84 -4.68
CA GLY A 256 -1.88 3.60 -3.63
C GLY A 256 -1.86 2.15 -3.13
N PRO A 257 -1.91 1.12 -4.01
CA PRO A 257 -2.10 -0.25 -3.57
C PRO A 257 -0.91 -0.79 -2.78
N ASN A 258 -1.21 -1.53 -1.72
CA ASN A 258 -0.25 -2.32 -0.96
C ASN A 258 -0.90 -3.63 -0.54
N PHE A 259 -0.11 -4.68 -0.30
CA PHE A 259 -0.61 -5.93 0.28
C PHE A 259 0.48 -6.65 1.06
N ILE A 260 0.07 -7.54 1.95
CA ILE A 260 0.97 -8.39 2.73
C ILE A 260 0.43 -9.83 2.76
N GLU A 261 1.32 -10.79 3.00
CA GLU A 261 0.99 -12.16 3.35
C GLU A 261 1.04 -12.30 4.87
N LEU A 262 -0.05 -12.80 5.47
CA LEU A 262 -0.17 -13.04 6.90
C LEU A 262 0.50 -14.36 7.30
N PRO A 263 0.71 -14.62 8.62
CA PRO A 263 1.35 -15.85 9.09
C PRO A 263 0.69 -17.13 8.57
N ASN A 264 -0.63 -17.15 8.46
CA ASN A 264 -1.42 -18.29 7.95
C ASN A 264 -1.50 -18.38 6.41
N GLY A 265 -0.76 -17.52 5.67
CA GLY A 265 -0.77 -17.46 4.19
C GLY A 265 -1.91 -16.65 3.57
N MET A 266 -2.82 -16.08 4.37
CA MET A 266 -3.85 -15.17 3.86
C MET A 266 -3.20 -13.90 3.32
N LEU A 267 -3.65 -13.43 2.15
CA LEU A 267 -3.21 -12.16 1.59
C LEU A 267 -4.24 -11.07 1.89
N ILE A 268 -3.77 -9.96 2.43
CA ILE A 268 -4.58 -8.77 2.64
C ILE A 268 -4.02 -7.62 1.82
N ALA A 269 -4.87 -7.04 0.98
CA ALA A 269 -4.55 -5.83 0.23
C ALA A 269 -5.28 -4.62 0.81
N GLY A 270 -4.65 -3.46 0.70
CA GLY A 270 -5.25 -2.17 1.02
C GLY A 270 -5.08 -1.21 -0.15
N SER A 271 -6.14 -0.47 -0.46
CA SER A 271 -6.13 0.48 -1.58
C SER A 271 -7.28 1.47 -1.46
N ARG A 272 -7.15 2.62 -2.13
CA ARG A 272 -8.33 3.43 -2.44
C ARG A 272 -9.23 2.62 -3.38
N GLY A 273 -10.44 2.45 -2.96
CA GLY A 273 -11.46 1.73 -3.70
C GLY A 273 -12.81 2.40 -3.56
N PHE A 274 -13.81 1.76 -4.14
CA PHE A 274 -15.20 2.14 -4.00
C PHE A 274 -15.90 0.98 -3.29
N GLY A 275 -16.20 1.19 -2.02
CA GLY A 275 -16.82 0.19 -1.16
C GLY A 275 -18.36 0.29 -1.18
N LYS A 276 -18.97 0.01 -0.05
CA LYS A 276 -20.44 0.14 0.14
C LYS A 276 -20.88 1.60 0.22
N THR A 277 -20.01 2.46 0.74
CA THR A 277 -20.25 3.90 0.86
C THR A 277 -19.92 4.60 -0.47
N PRO A 278 -20.75 5.57 -0.94
CA PRO A 278 -20.46 6.32 -2.16
C PRO A 278 -19.15 7.11 -2.07
N GLY A 279 -18.37 7.11 -3.15
CA GLY A 279 -17.10 7.83 -3.25
C GLY A 279 -15.87 6.98 -2.97
N PRO A 280 -14.68 7.59 -3.01
CA PRO A 280 -13.43 6.88 -2.72
C PRO A 280 -13.21 6.69 -1.23
N HIS A 281 -12.87 5.47 -0.84
CA HIS A 281 -12.57 5.09 0.54
C HIS A 281 -11.29 4.26 0.62
N MET A 282 -10.69 4.20 1.82
CA MET A 282 -9.67 3.23 2.14
C MET A 282 -10.32 1.87 2.40
N VAL A 283 -10.10 0.92 1.50
CA VAL A 283 -10.71 -0.42 1.54
C VAL A 283 -9.62 -1.46 1.76
N LEU A 284 -9.87 -2.37 2.68
CA LEU A 284 -9.11 -3.60 2.85
C LEU A 284 -9.80 -4.72 2.06
N TYR A 285 -9.02 -5.54 1.41
CA TYR A 285 -9.47 -6.66 0.60
C TYR A 285 -8.80 -7.95 1.06
N LYS A 286 -9.56 -9.02 1.12
CA LYS A 286 -9.02 -10.39 1.06
C LYS A 286 -8.59 -10.63 -0.38
N MET A 287 -7.33 -11.02 -0.57
CA MET A 287 -6.72 -11.15 -1.89
C MET A 287 -6.34 -12.60 -2.15
N THR A 288 -6.46 -13.03 -3.39
CA THR A 288 -5.91 -14.28 -3.93
C THR A 288 -5.19 -13.95 -5.25
N PRO A 289 -4.41 -14.88 -5.82
CA PRO A 289 -3.84 -14.66 -7.16
C PRO A 289 -4.88 -14.37 -8.24
N GLU A 290 -6.13 -14.81 -8.05
CA GLU A 290 -7.23 -14.68 -9.02
C GLU A 290 -8.04 -13.39 -8.85
N GLY A 291 -7.99 -12.75 -7.67
CA GLY A 291 -8.80 -11.56 -7.44
C GLY A 291 -8.82 -11.01 -6.02
N VAL A 292 -9.73 -10.07 -5.78
CA VAL A 292 -9.93 -9.43 -4.49
C VAL A 292 -11.41 -9.45 -4.09
N GLN A 293 -11.67 -9.55 -2.79
CA GLN A 293 -12.99 -9.42 -2.19
C GLN A 293 -12.93 -8.36 -1.09
N PRO A 294 -13.87 -7.38 -1.04
CA PRO A 294 -13.91 -6.41 0.04
C PRO A 294 -14.02 -7.08 1.40
N LEU A 295 -13.16 -6.69 2.33
CA LEU A 295 -13.07 -7.23 3.68
C LEU A 295 -13.54 -6.21 4.72
N ALA A 296 -12.99 -5.00 4.67
CA ALA A 296 -13.38 -3.90 5.55
C ALA A 296 -13.19 -2.54 4.83
N GLU A 297 -14.03 -1.58 5.19
CA GLU A 297 -13.92 -0.19 4.77
C GLU A 297 -13.54 0.64 5.99
N LEU A 298 -12.43 1.40 5.90
CA LEU A 298 -12.00 2.25 6.99
C LEU A 298 -12.63 3.64 6.89
N PRO A 299 -12.89 4.34 8.00
CA PRO A 299 -13.36 5.72 8.01
C PRO A 299 -12.47 6.61 7.15
N SER A 300 -12.97 7.03 6.00
CA SER A 300 -12.19 7.78 5.01
C SER A 300 -13.10 8.36 3.93
N ALA A 301 -12.66 9.42 3.28
CA ALA A 301 -13.33 10.00 2.10
C ALA A 301 -12.37 10.93 1.35
N GLY A 302 -12.74 11.30 0.13
CA GLY A 302 -12.04 12.29 -0.67
C GLY A 302 -10.63 11.84 -1.06
N ASP A 303 -9.64 12.69 -0.81
CA ASP A 303 -8.24 12.33 -1.00
C ASP A 303 -7.79 11.43 0.14
N CYS A 304 -7.62 10.15 -0.13
CA CYS A 304 -7.35 9.11 0.88
C CYS A 304 -6.56 7.93 0.32
N SER A 305 -6.09 7.03 1.17
CA SER A 305 -5.45 5.74 0.91
C SER A 305 -3.94 5.69 1.17
N TYR A 306 -3.18 5.02 0.31
CA TYR A 306 -1.73 4.75 0.40
C TYR A 306 -1.35 4.08 1.73
N PRO A 307 -1.87 2.87 1.98
CA PRO A 307 -1.71 2.23 3.28
C PRO A 307 -0.30 1.66 3.49
N GLY A 308 0.23 1.88 4.69
CA GLY A 308 1.22 1.00 5.29
C GLY A 308 0.50 -0.14 6.00
N LEU A 309 0.99 -1.37 5.82
CA LEU A 309 0.37 -2.57 6.38
C LEU A 309 1.40 -3.36 7.19
N VAL A 310 1.08 -3.67 8.44
CA VAL A 310 1.91 -4.51 9.32
C VAL A 310 1.00 -5.45 10.11
N TRP A 311 1.30 -6.74 10.10
CA TRP A 311 0.72 -7.70 11.03
C TRP A 311 1.55 -7.75 12.29
N HIS A 312 0.92 -7.54 13.44
CA HIS A 312 1.58 -7.62 14.74
C HIS A 312 0.56 -7.76 15.86
N ASP A 313 0.85 -8.64 16.81
CA ASP A 313 0.06 -8.84 18.02
C ASP A 313 -1.41 -9.14 17.69
N ASP A 314 -1.61 -10.15 16.81
CA ASP A 314 -2.91 -10.62 16.30
C ASP A 314 -3.79 -9.53 15.65
N HIS A 315 -3.18 -8.43 15.21
CA HIS A 315 -3.86 -7.35 14.53
C HIS A 315 -3.17 -6.94 13.23
N LEU A 316 -3.96 -6.56 12.26
CA LEU A 316 -3.50 -5.81 11.11
C LEU A 316 -3.49 -4.33 11.47
N TRP A 317 -2.30 -3.73 11.46
CA TRP A 317 -2.08 -2.31 11.65
C TRP A 317 -2.01 -1.63 10.29
N VAL A 318 -2.82 -0.58 10.11
CA VAL A 318 -2.99 0.10 8.82
C VAL A 318 -2.80 1.60 9.00
N SER A 319 -1.66 2.14 8.53
CA SER A 319 -1.55 3.58 8.38
C SER A 319 -2.21 4.01 7.07
N TYR A 320 -2.87 5.16 7.03
CA TYR A 320 -3.44 5.74 5.83
C TYR A 320 -3.69 7.24 6.01
N TYR A 321 -3.99 7.95 4.94
CA TYR A 321 -4.41 9.34 5.03
C TYR A 321 -5.82 9.53 4.48
N SER A 322 -6.48 10.61 4.91
CA SER A 322 -7.83 10.92 4.47
C SER A 322 -8.22 12.36 4.78
N THR A 323 -9.19 12.88 4.02
CA THR A 323 -9.81 14.20 4.22
C THR A 323 -11.21 14.14 4.85
N HIS A 324 -11.64 12.99 5.41
CA HIS A 324 -13.02 12.78 5.86
C HIS A 324 -13.43 13.63 7.08
N GLU A 325 -12.49 14.15 7.86
CA GLU A 325 -12.79 14.99 9.02
C GLU A 325 -12.66 16.50 8.75
N GLY A 326 -12.45 16.92 7.50
CA GLY A 326 -12.31 18.33 7.18
C GLY A 326 -11.72 18.62 5.81
N SER A 327 -11.25 19.86 5.62
CA SER A 327 -10.70 20.32 4.35
C SER A 327 -9.26 19.94 4.10
N LYS A 328 -8.50 19.54 5.14
CA LYS A 328 -7.11 19.10 5.00
C LYS A 328 -6.98 17.60 5.28
N SER A 329 -6.04 16.97 4.60
CA SER A 329 -5.74 15.57 4.84
C SER A 329 -4.99 15.38 6.16
N ALA A 330 -5.32 14.30 6.85
CA ALA A 330 -4.69 13.87 8.08
C ALA A 330 -4.25 12.41 7.99
N ILE A 331 -3.32 12.02 8.85
CA ILE A 331 -2.78 10.66 8.94
C ILE A 331 -3.53 9.92 10.02
N TYR A 332 -3.96 8.71 9.69
CA TYR A 332 -4.70 7.80 10.58
C TYR A 332 -3.98 6.48 10.72
N LEU A 333 -4.23 5.81 11.84
CA LEU A 333 -3.83 4.44 12.11
C LEU A 333 -5.05 3.65 12.56
N ALA A 334 -5.34 2.57 11.84
CA ALA A 334 -6.36 1.60 12.20
C ALA A 334 -5.73 0.32 12.73
N LYS A 335 -6.41 -0.31 13.71
CA LYS A 335 -6.17 -1.69 14.15
C LYS A 335 -7.36 -2.53 13.73
N VAL A 336 -7.09 -3.62 13.05
CA VAL A 336 -8.11 -4.52 12.52
C VAL A 336 -7.82 -5.93 12.98
N ARG A 337 -8.79 -6.56 13.65
CA ARG A 337 -8.74 -7.99 14.00
C ARG A 337 -9.27 -8.80 12.85
N LEU A 338 -8.58 -9.87 12.50
CA LEU A 338 -8.98 -10.79 11.44
C LEU A 338 -9.30 -12.17 12.03
N SER A 339 -10.47 -12.70 11.71
CA SER A 339 -10.89 -14.01 12.20
C SER A 339 -10.03 -15.14 11.60
N GLY A 340 -9.56 -16.05 12.46
CA GLY A 340 -8.78 -17.21 12.02
C GLY A 340 -7.32 -16.92 11.66
N VAL A 341 -6.79 -15.78 12.09
CA VAL A 341 -5.37 -15.42 11.97
C VAL A 341 -4.81 -15.19 13.37
N THR A 342 -3.75 -15.88 13.71
CA THR A 342 -2.95 -15.71 14.93
C THR A 342 -1.47 -15.66 14.56
N GLU A 343 -0.62 -15.11 15.44
CA GLU A 343 0.85 -15.11 15.26
C GLU A 343 1.46 -16.52 15.26
#